data_a63d8c59810f339ac9333ffb2c741123
#
_entry.id   a63d8c59810f339ac9333ffb2c741123
#
_cell.length_a   1.000
_cell.length_b   1.000
_cell.length_c   1.000
_cell.angle_alpha   90.00
_cell.angle_beta   90.00
_cell.angle_gamma   90.00
#
_symmetry.space_group_name_H-M   'P 1'
#
loop_
_entity.id
_entity.type
_entity.pdbx_description
1 polymer ?
#
loop_
_entity_poly.entity_id
_entity_poly.type
_entity_poly.pdbx_seq_one_letter_code
_entity_poly.pdbx_strand_id
1 'polypeptide(L)'
;MNFSKEFVHYSISSSIYYLFLYTSIAGLFFLFFWYKKISSRRIQVRARAGRKSISHEVKYSLCTLTIFTVIDVSLYVAKQNGLTKIYDHVSDYGLGYLIFNFIAILFIHDTYFYWMHRFMHWKVIYRYVHKVHHNSVDPSPLAAFSFHPLEALFEVLVYVLYAVVVPVHMFTLLAFQITMMTLNAIAHLGYEIYPRGFTTNKFWFWKTTSTHHNMHHEKFKGNYGLYFTFWDRWLKTEFKEYHTVFDKTDKNIKSSESEPESISSHTFVSNN
;
A
#
# COMPACT_ATOMS: atom_id res chain seq x y z
N MET A 1 -1.11 2.04 39.49
CA MET A 1 -1.86 1.76 38.26
C MET A 1 -1.63 0.30 37.88
N ASN A 2 -2.62 -0.45 37.44
CA ASN A 2 -2.46 -1.91 37.24
C ASN A 2 -2.04 -2.15 35.79
N PHE A 3 -0.75 -2.41 35.56
CA PHE A 3 -0.14 -2.64 34.23
C PHE A 3 -0.95 -3.62 33.36
N SER A 4 -1.53 -4.66 33.96
CA SER A 4 -2.34 -5.64 33.21
C SER A 4 -3.63 -5.03 32.62
N LYS A 5 -4.30 -4.11 33.33
CA LYS A 5 -5.52 -3.46 32.83
C LYS A 5 -5.22 -2.46 31.71
N GLU A 6 -4.13 -1.70 31.85
CA GLU A 6 -3.70 -0.76 30.83
C GLU A 6 -3.25 -1.44 29.55
N PHE A 7 -2.47 -2.53 29.69
CA PHE A 7 -2.07 -3.36 28.58
C PHE A 7 -3.28 -3.92 27.78
N VAL A 8 -4.27 -4.48 28.49
CA VAL A 8 -5.50 -4.99 27.86
C VAL A 8 -6.27 -3.86 27.18
N HIS A 9 -6.45 -2.72 27.86
CA HIS A 9 -7.15 -1.57 27.30
C HIS A 9 -6.46 -1.06 26.05
N TYR A 10 -5.13 -0.87 26.07
CA TYR A 10 -4.35 -0.43 24.92
C TYR A 10 -4.43 -1.43 23.75
N SER A 11 -4.35 -2.73 24.02
CA SER A 11 -4.45 -3.77 23.00
C SER A 11 -5.79 -3.77 22.28
N ILE A 12 -6.89 -3.61 23.02
CA ILE A 12 -8.24 -3.51 22.45
C ILE A 12 -8.36 -2.21 21.63
N SER A 13 -7.90 -1.10 22.17
CA SER A 13 -7.98 0.22 21.49
C SER A 13 -7.17 0.24 20.20
N SER A 14 -5.96 -0.32 20.19
CA SER A 14 -5.12 -0.45 19.00
C SER A 14 -5.77 -1.36 17.95
N SER A 15 -6.37 -2.50 18.35
CA SER A 15 -7.09 -3.38 17.44
C SER A 15 -8.28 -2.67 16.78
N ILE A 16 -9.08 -1.94 17.57
CA ILE A 16 -10.21 -1.16 17.07
C ILE A 16 -9.74 -0.05 16.13
N TYR A 17 -8.65 0.64 16.49
CA TYR A 17 -8.06 1.70 15.68
C TYR A 17 -7.66 1.20 14.28
N TYR A 18 -6.88 0.12 14.19
CA TYR A 18 -6.45 -0.42 12.89
C TYR A 18 -7.62 -0.93 12.06
N LEU A 19 -8.59 -1.63 12.69
CA LEU A 19 -9.79 -2.08 11.98
C LEU A 19 -10.64 -0.92 11.48
N PHE A 20 -10.84 0.11 12.31
CA PHE A 20 -11.57 1.32 11.94
C PHE A 20 -10.87 2.06 10.79
N LEU A 21 -9.57 2.23 10.87
CA LEU A 21 -8.78 2.92 9.85
C LEU A 21 -8.85 2.18 8.50
N TYR A 22 -8.67 0.85 8.52
CA TYR A 22 -8.79 0.01 7.32
C TYR A 22 -10.19 0.08 6.71
N THR A 23 -11.22 -0.11 7.51
CA THR A 23 -12.61 -0.10 7.01
C THR A 23 -13.04 1.28 6.52
N SER A 24 -12.59 2.36 7.18
CA SER A 24 -12.89 3.72 6.77
C SER A 24 -12.16 4.14 5.49
N ILE A 25 -10.91 3.73 5.29
CA ILE A 25 -10.14 4.14 4.10
C ILE A 25 -10.36 3.14 2.96
N ALA A 26 -9.88 1.90 3.12
CA ALA A 26 -9.96 0.90 2.05
C ALA A 26 -11.41 0.49 1.75
N GLY A 27 -12.27 0.38 2.78
CA GLY A 27 -13.68 0.05 2.63
C GLY A 27 -14.47 1.13 1.91
N LEU A 28 -14.26 2.43 2.22
CA LEU A 28 -14.92 3.52 1.51
C LEU A 28 -14.43 3.62 0.05
N PHE A 29 -13.12 3.48 -0.20
CA PHE A 29 -12.61 3.45 -1.57
C PHE A 29 -13.16 2.26 -2.35
N PHE A 30 -13.26 1.09 -1.74
CA PHE A 30 -13.92 -0.06 -2.36
C PHE A 30 -15.38 0.24 -2.68
N LEU A 31 -16.14 0.79 -1.73
CA LEU A 31 -17.54 1.14 -1.92
C LEU A 31 -17.74 2.13 -3.09
N PHE A 32 -16.95 3.20 -3.14
CA PHE A 32 -17.16 4.23 -4.15
C PHE A 32 -16.63 3.81 -5.54
N PHE A 33 -15.43 3.29 -5.61
CA PHE A 33 -14.80 3.00 -6.91
C PHE A 33 -15.15 1.61 -7.45
N TRP A 34 -15.20 0.60 -6.59
CA TRP A 34 -15.44 -0.78 -7.03
C TRP A 34 -16.92 -1.13 -7.09
N TYR A 35 -17.69 -0.78 -6.08
CA TYR A 35 -19.13 -1.09 -6.03
C TYR A 35 -19.95 -0.06 -6.80
N LYS A 36 -19.83 1.24 -6.49
CA LYS A 36 -20.60 2.31 -7.16
C LYS A 36 -19.99 2.78 -8.48
N LYS A 37 -18.74 2.44 -8.78
CA LYS A 37 -18.06 2.77 -10.05
C LYS A 37 -18.10 4.26 -10.40
N ILE A 38 -17.78 5.13 -9.46
CA ILE A 38 -17.91 6.59 -9.62
C ILE A 38 -16.86 7.22 -10.55
N SER A 39 -15.88 6.45 -11.04
CA SER A 39 -14.88 6.91 -12.00
C SER A 39 -14.96 6.11 -13.29
N SER A 40 -14.79 6.79 -14.42
CA SER A 40 -14.68 6.19 -15.76
C SER A 40 -13.26 5.75 -16.08
N ARG A 41 -12.24 6.22 -15.32
CA ARG A 41 -10.81 5.97 -15.60
C ARG A 41 -10.33 4.66 -14.96
N ARG A 42 -10.93 3.55 -15.34
CA ARG A 42 -10.47 2.23 -14.93
C ARG A 42 -9.14 1.88 -15.59
N ILE A 43 -8.18 1.36 -14.83
CA ILE A 43 -6.83 1.08 -15.30
C ILE A 43 -6.77 -0.26 -16.03
N GLN A 44 -7.23 -1.35 -15.41
CA GLN A 44 -7.24 -2.67 -16.03
C GLN A 44 -8.55 -2.98 -16.76
N VAL A 45 -8.42 -3.60 -17.93
CA VAL A 45 -9.56 -3.99 -18.80
C VAL A 45 -10.09 -5.37 -18.45
N ARG A 46 -9.33 -6.18 -17.69
CA ARG A 46 -9.72 -7.55 -17.30
C ARG A 46 -10.99 -7.58 -16.45
N ALA A 47 -11.67 -8.74 -16.44
CA ALA A 47 -12.80 -8.95 -15.56
C ALA A 47 -12.38 -8.68 -14.10
N ARG A 48 -13.23 -7.99 -13.34
CA ARG A 48 -12.96 -7.67 -11.92
C ARG A 48 -12.73 -8.92 -11.12
N ALA A 49 -11.88 -8.82 -10.11
CA ALA A 49 -11.65 -9.83 -9.11
C ALA A 49 -12.98 -10.36 -8.54
N GLY A 50 -13.17 -11.67 -8.63
CA GLY A 50 -14.37 -12.34 -8.11
C GLY A 50 -14.37 -12.41 -6.57
N ARG A 51 -15.46 -12.94 -6.00
CA ARG A 51 -15.61 -13.09 -4.54
C ARG A 51 -14.44 -13.79 -3.86
N LYS A 52 -13.82 -14.78 -4.52
CA LYS A 52 -12.65 -15.50 -3.97
C LYS A 52 -11.44 -14.57 -3.78
N SER A 53 -11.17 -13.68 -4.74
CA SER A 53 -10.08 -12.71 -4.63
C SER A 53 -10.35 -11.70 -3.53
N ILE A 54 -11.55 -11.14 -3.47
CA ILE A 54 -11.94 -10.19 -2.41
C ILE A 54 -11.83 -10.85 -1.02
N SER A 55 -12.31 -12.09 -0.87
CA SER A 55 -12.17 -12.84 0.39
C SER A 55 -10.71 -13.07 0.77
N HIS A 56 -9.84 -13.36 -0.20
CA HIS A 56 -8.40 -13.49 0.00
C HIS A 56 -7.78 -12.16 0.47
N GLU A 57 -8.10 -11.05 -0.20
CA GLU A 57 -7.62 -9.71 0.16
C GLU A 57 -8.01 -9.35 1.59
N VAL A 58 -9.29 -9.51 1.96
CA VAL A 58 -9.78 -9.22 3.32
C VAL A 58 -9.12 -10.11 4.36
N LYS A 59 -9.02 -11.44 4.10
CA LYS A 59 -8.41 -12.39 5.03
C LYS A 59 -6.97 -12.00 5.38
N TYR A 60 -6.15 -11.73 4.35
CA TYR A 60 -4.75 -11.38 4.57
C TYR A 60 -4.57 -9.97 5.14
N SER A 61 -5.46 -9.04 4.77
CA SER A 61 -5.47 -7.71 5.41
C SER A 61 -5.77 -7.81 6.91
N LEU A 62 -6.76 -8.60 7.33
CA LEU A 62 -7.03 -8.80 8.76
C LEU A 62 -5.84 -9.45 9.50
N CYS A 63 -5.14 -10.40 8.85
CA CYS A 63 -3.90 -10.94 9.40
C CYS A 63 -2.83 -9.86 9.58
N THR A 64 -2.63 -9.00 8.58
CA THR A 64 -1.69 -7.87 8.65
C THR A 64 -2.04 -6.89 9.77
N LEU A 65 -3.32 -6.52 9.89
CA LEU A 65 -3.78 -5.62 10.97
C LEU A 65 -3.53 -6.23 12.36
N THR A 66 -3.69 -7.55 12.51
CA THR A 66 -3.36 -8.25 13.75
C THR A 66 -1.86 -8.14 14.07
N ILE A 67 -0.99 -8.33 13.07
CA ILE A 67 0.47 -8.17 13.23
C ILE A 67 0.81 -6.72 13.61
N PHE A 68 0.22 -5.75 12.94
CA PHE A 68 0.44 -4.33 13.25
C PHE A 68 -0.01 -3.97 14.67
N THR A 69 -1.16 -4.53 15.11
CA THR A 69 -1.62 -4.38 16.51
C THR A 69 -0.60 -4.95 17.49
N VAL A 70 -0.10 -6.17 17.25
CA VAL A 70 0.90 -6.80 18.13
C VAL A 70 2.18 -5.95 18.22
N ILE A 71 2.65 -5.42 17.10
CA ILE A 71 3.83 -4.55 17.06
C ILE A 71 3.57 -3.22 17.78
N ASP A 72 2.42 -2.61 17.57
CA ASP A 72 2.03 -1.35 18.22
C ASP A 72 1.95 -1.51 19.74
N VAL A 73 1.34 -2.59 20.22
CA VAL A 73 1.32 -2.96 21.65
C VAL A 73 2.74 -3.20 22.18
N SER A 74 3.60 -3.85 21.39
CA SER A 74 5.00 -4.06 21.77
C SER A 74 5.76 -2.73 21.87
N LEU A 75 5.52 -1.78 20.97
CA LEU A 75 6.08 -0.43 21.04
C LEU A 75 5.55 0.36 22.25
N TYR A 76 4.27 0.20 22.59
CA TYR A 76 3.71 0.78 23.81
C TYR A 76 4.45 0.27 25.04
N VAL A 77 4.65 -1.05 25.17
CA VAL A 77 5.40 -1.64 26.29
C VAL A 77 6.86 -1.17 26.27
N ALA A 78 7.50 -1.12 25.10
CA ALA A 78 8.86 -0.62 24.94
C ALA A 78 8.98 0.85 25.37
N LYS A 79 7.99 1.69 25.03
CA LYS A 79 7.92 3.10 25.48
C LYS A 79 7.85 3.19 27.00
N GLN A 80 6.99 2.40 27.66
CA GLN A 80 6.88 2.40 29.13
C GLN A 80 8.19 2.00 29.83
N ASN A 81 9.04 1.23 29.15
CA ASN A 81 10.35 0.80 29.64
C ASN A 81 11.52 1.70 29.17
N GLY A 82 11.23 2.85 28.52
CA GLY A 82 12.25 3.77 28.03
C GLY A 82 13.09 3.25 26.86
N LEU A 83 12.61 2.24 26.13
CA LEU A 83 13.31 1.62 24.99
C LEU A 83 13.00 2.30 23.64
N THR A 84 12.15 3.32 23.64
CA THR A 84 11.84 4.11 22.45
C THR A 84 12.14 5.59 22.68
N LYS A 85 12.18 6.35 21.59
CA LYS A 85 12.30 7.81 21.63
C LYS A 85 10.95 8.51 21.36
N ILE A 86 9.84 7.81 21.58
CA ILE A 86 8.51 8.38 21.44
C ILE A 86 8.25 9.34 22.62
N TYR A 87 7.97 10.61 22.29
CA TYR A 87 7.67 11.64 23.26
C TYR A 87 6.21 12.13 23.17
N ASP A 88 5.71 12.72 24.26
CA ASP A 88 4.28 13.04 24.41
C ASP A 88 3.96 14.55 24.32
N HIS A 89 4.93 15.44 24.56
CA HIS A 89 4.67 16.88 24.57
C HIS A 89 5.33 17.57 23.39
N VAL A 90 4.52 18.24 22.55
CA VAL A 90 5.03 18.99 21.39
C VAL A 90 6.08 20.03 21.79
N SER A 91 5.98 20.57 23.04
CA SER A 91 6.94 21.53 23.62
C SER A 91 8.36 20.98 23.70
N ASP A 92 8.56 19.66 23.76
CA ASP A 92 9.89 19.07 23.97
C ASP A 92 10.84 19.34 22.79
N TYR A 93 10.29 19.38 21.57
CA TYR A 93 11.05 19.64 20.33
C TYR A 93 10.44 20.77 19.48
N GLY A 94 9.21 21.22 19.79
CA GLY A 94 8.50 22.24 19.06
C GLY A 94 7.81 21.81 17.77
N LEU A 95 6.90 22.66 17.27
CA LEU A 95 6.07 22.37 16.09
C LEU A 95 6.91 22.19 14.80
N GLY A 96 7.97 22.97 14.65
CA GLY A 96 8.85 22.84 13.47
C GLY A 96 9.48 21.46 13.34
N TYR A 97 9.92 20.87 14.46
CA TYR A 97 10.46 19.52 14.49
C TYR A 97 9.38 18.47 14.22
N LEU A 98 8.16 18.65 14.72
CA LEU A 98 7.04 17.75 14.45
C LEU A 98 6.74 17.67 12.94
N ILE A 99 6.68 18.83 12.25
CA ILE A 99 6.45 18.90 10.80
C ILE A 99 7.64 18.28 10.04
N PHE A 100 8.87 18.65 10.41
CA PHE A 100 10.09 18.08 9.80
C PHE A 100 10.09 16.57 9.94
N ASN A 101 9.77 16.05 11.13
CA ASN A 101 9.76 14.63 11.43
C ASN A 101 8.71 13.87 10.61
N PHE A 102 7.53 14.46 10.39
CA PHE A 102 6.51 13.89 9.51
C PHE A 102 6.99 13.79 8.06
N ILE A 103 7.64 14.82 7.54
CA ILE A 103 8.20 14.79 6.19
C ILE A 103 9.34 13.76 6.11
N ALA A 104 10.23 13.76 7.11
CA ALA A 104 11.36 12.84 7.16
C ALA A 104 10.94 11.38 7.17
N ILE A 105 9.94 11.00 7.98
CA ILE A 105 9.47 9.60 8.03
C ILE A 105 8.85 9.16 6.70
N LEU A 106 8.17 10.04 5.95
CA LEU A 106 7.65 9.72 4.62
C LEU A 106 8.77 9.39 3.63
N PHE A 107 9.83 10.19 3.60
CA PHE A 107 10.98 9.93 2.70
C PHE A 107 11.79 8.71 3.12
N ILE A 108 12.01 8.51 4.41
CA ILE A 108 12.72 7.34 4.95
C ILE A 108 11.92 6.06 4.66
N HIS A 109 10.61 6.09 4.89
CA HIS A 109 9.73 4.98 4.61
C HIS A 109 9.70 4.64 3.12
N ASP A 110 9.54 5.61 2.23
CA ASP A 110 9.53 5.38 0.79
C ASP A 110 10.86 4.80 0.29
N THR A 111 11.98 5.31 0.81
CA THR A 111 13.32 4.76 0.52
C THR A 111 13.45 3.32 1.00
N TYR A 112 13.07 3.04 2.24
CA TYR A 112 13.06 1.69 2.79
C TYR A 112 12.16 0.78 1.97
N PHE A 113 10.93 1.22 1.69
CA PHE A 113 9.94 0.47 0.94
C PHE A 113 10.46 0.08 -0.45
N TYR A 114 11.03 1.01 -1.20
CA TYR A 114 11.57 0.74 -2.53
C TYR A 114 12.61 -0.41 -2.50
N TRP A 115 13.59 -0.34 -1.60
CA TRP A 115 14.64 -1.35 -1.52
C TRP A 115 14.13 -2.69 -1.00
N MET A 116 13.29 -2.66 0.01
CA MET A 116 12.67 -3.86 0.59
C MET A 116 11.72 -4.51 -0.42
N HIS A 117 10.87 -3.76 -1.10
CA HIS A 117 9.95 -4.23 -2.12
C HIS A 117 10.70 -4.87 -3.30
N ARG A 118 11.75 -4.21 -3.80
CA ARG A 118 12.63 -4.76 -4.82
C ARG A 118 13.33 -6.05 -4.36
N PHE A 119 13.75 -6.13 -3.10
CA PHE A 119 14.30 -7.34 -2.48
C PHE A 119 13.27 -8.47 -2.44
N MET A 120 12.03 -8.18 -2.04
CA MET A 120 10.95 -9.18 -2.01
C MET A 120 10.61 -9.72 -3.40
N HIS A 121 10.89 -8.99 -4.48
CA HIS A 121 10.78 -9.47 -5.86
C HIS A 121 11.91 -10.38 -6.31
N TRP A 122 12.94 -10.61 -5.50
CA TRP A 122 13.96 -11.59 -5.81
C TRP A 122 13.33 -13.00 -5.86
N LYS A 123 13.57 -13.75 -6.94
CA LYS A 123 12.88 -15.02 -7.29
C LYS A 123 12.73 -16.00 -6.11
N VAL A 124 13.76 -16.10 -5.25
CA VAL A 124 13.75 -17.00 -4.08
C VAL A 124 12.82 -16.48 -2.99
N ILE A 125 12.85 -15.17 -2.74
CA ILE A 125 12.08 -14.50 -1.66
C ILE A 125 10.61 -14.34 -2.06
N TYR A 126 10.36 -13.94 -3.31
CA TYR A 126 9.03 -13.64 -3.85
C TYR A 126 7.99 -14.71 -3.52
N ARG A 127 8.32 -15.98 -3.80
CA ARG A 127 7.38 -17.10 -3.63
C ARG A 127 6.92 -17.34 -2.18
N TYR A 128 7.73 -16.95 -1.19
CA TYR A 128 7.47 -17.18 0.23
C TYR A 128 6.95 -15.94 0.96
N VAL A 129 7.22 -14.75 0.43
CA VAL A 129 6.92 -13.49 1.12
C VAL A 129 5.88 -12.69 0.36
N HIS A 130 6.13 -12.35 -0.90
CA HIS A 130 5.39 -11.32 -1.63
C HIS A 130 4.33 -11.86 -2.62
N LYS A 131 4.36 -13.16 -2.92
CA LYS A 131 3.39 -13.80 -3.83
C LYS A 131 1.94 -13.64 -3.35
N VAL A 132 1.70 -13.63 -2.04
CA VAL A 132 0.36 -13.48 -1.49
C VAL A 132 -0.25 -12.16 -1.91
N HIS A 133 0.51 -11.08 -1.83
CA HIS A 133 0.12 -9.74 -2.27
C HIS A 133 -0.17 -9.73 -3.79
N HIS A 134 0.71 -10.27 -4.59
CA HIS A 134 0.60 -10.35 -6.04
C HIS A 134 -0.41 -11.39 -6.58
N ASN A 135 -1.05 -12.18 -5.72
CA ASN A 135 -2.21 -12.96 -6.13
C ASN A 135 -3.38 -12.06 -6.58
N SER A 136 -3.40 -10.81 -6.12
CA SER A 136 -4.32 -9.77 -6.60
C SER A 136 -3.70 -9.04 -7.81
N VAL A 137 -3.80 -9.64 -9.01
CA VAL A 137 -3.26 -9.04 -10.26
C VAL A 137 -4.03 -7.79 -10.68
N ASP A 138 -5.35 -7.75 -10.44
CA ASP A 138 -6.20 -6.56 -10.53
C ASP A 138 -6.69 -6.23 -9.11
N PRO A 139 -5.82 -5.61 -8.27
CA PRO A 139 -6.10 -5.43 -6.86
C PRO A 139 -7.27 -4.46 -6.65
N SER A 140 -8.06 -4.74 -5.61
CA SER A 140 -9.02 -3.77 -5.08
C SER A 140 -8.36 -2.95 -3.96
N PRO A 141 -8.98 -1.82 -3.53
CA PRO A 141 -8.50 -1.06 -2.38
C PRO A 141 -8.32 -1.92 -1.11
N LEU A 142 -9.07 -3.03 -1.00
CA LEU A 142 -8.96 -3.96 0.13
C LEU A 142 -7.64 -4.74 0.11
N ALA A 143 -6.96 -4.84 -1.05
CA ALA A 143 -5.65 -5.46 -1.17
C ALA A 143 -4.50 -4.64 -0.57
N ALA A 144 -4.73 -3.37 -0.22
CA ALA A 144 -3.70 -2.46 0.29
C ALA A 144 -2.89 -3.02 1.47
N PHE A 145 -3.47 -3.93 2.24
CA PHE A 145 -2.83 -4.62 3.38
C PHE A 145 -2.88 -6.14 3.26
N SER A 146 -3.16 -6.68 2.08
CA SER A 146 -3.21 -8.12 1.83
C SER A 146 -1.81 -8.71 1.72
N PHE A 147 -1.10 -8.80 2.85
CA PHE A 147 0.29 -9.25 2.93
C PHE A 147 0.41 -10.64 3.53
N HIS A 148 1.45 -11.37 3.11
CA HIS A 148 1.91 -12.53 3.87
C HIS A 148 2.44 -12.07 5.25
N PRO A 149 2.29 -12.87 6.34
CA PRO A 149 2.78 -12.46 7.66
C PRO A 149 4.24 -11.98 7.70
N LEU A 150 5.14 -12.62 6.96
CA LEU A 150 6.55 -12.19 6.85
C LEU A 150 6.68 -10.82 6.15
N GLU A 151 5.89 -10.58 5.11
CA GLU A 151 5.84 -9.29 4.43
C GLU A 151 5.34 -8.19 5.38
N ALA A 152 4.26 -8.45 6.13
CA ALA A 152 3.74 -7.51 7.14
C ALA A 152 4.80 -7.13 8.18
N LEU A 153 5.66 -8.08 8.60
CA LEU A 153 6.78 -7.80 9.50
C LEU A 153 7.85 -6.93 8.83
N PHE A 154 8.18 -7.18 7.57
CA PHE A 154 9.10 -6.30 6.83
C PHE A 154 8.51 -4.90 6.67
N GLU A 155 7.23 -4.78 6.33
CA GLU A 155 6.57 -3.49 6.16
C GLU A 155 6.61 -2.63 7.44
N VAL A 156 6.38 -3.22 8.60
CA VAL A 156 6.33 -2.48 9.86
C VAL A 156 7.70 -2.21 10.47
N LEU A 157 8.77 -2.89 10.01
CA LEU A 157 10.10 -2.82 10.61
C LEU A 157 10.66 -1.39 10.62
N VAL A 158 10.53 -0.65 9.54
CA VAL A 158 11.01 0.74 9.46
C VAL A 158 10.32 1.65 10.48
N TYR A 159 9.03 1.43 10.73
CA TYR A 159 8.27 2.16 11.74
C TYR A 159 8.82 1.91 13.15
N VAL A 160 9.13 0.64 13.48
CA VAL A 160 9.74 0.25 14.75
C VAL A 160 11.13 0.87 14.90
N LEU A 161 11.97 0.73 13.88
CA LEU A 161 13.34 1.29 13.89
C LEU A 161 13.30 2.81 14.05
N TYR A 162 12.38 3.48 13.36
CA TYR A 162 12.20 4.92 13.48
C TYR A 162 11.83 5.33 14.91
N ALA A 163 10.87 4.66 15.54
CA ALA A 163 10.43 4.93 16.90
C ALA A 163 11.52 4.68 17.97
N VAL A 164 12.43 3.77 17.70
CA VAL A 164 13.56 3.47 18.63
C VAL A 164 14.71 4.45 18.43
N VAL A 165 15.00 4.88 17.20
CA VAL A 165 16.22 5.64 16.89
C VAL A 165 15.99 7.15 16.90
N VAL A 166 14.83 7.61 16.40
CA VAL A 166 14.53 9.04 16.18
C VAL A 166 13.52 9.53 17.22
N PRO A 167 13.77 10.67 17.89
CA PRO A 167 12.72 11.31 18.69
C PRO A 167 11.50 11.61 17.84
N VAL A 168 10.36 11.00 18.16
CA VAL A 168 9.14 11.13 17.36
C VAL A 168 7.92 11.33 18.24
N HIS A 169 7.08 12.30 17.88
CA HIS A 169 5.83 12.55 18.58
C HIS A 169 4.74 11.56 18.16
N MET A 170 3.85 11.18 19.09
CA MET A 170 2.72 10.29 18.80
C MET A 170 1.86 10.81 17.63
N PHE A 171 1.62 12.11 17.54
CA PHE A 171 0.86 12.70 16.43
C PHE A 171 1.54 12.50 15.07
N THR A 172 2.86 12.55 15.01
CA THR A 172 3.63 12.23 13.80
C THR A 172 3.40 10.80 13.36
N LEU A 173 3.46 9.86 14.30
CA LEU A 173 3.23 8.43 14.02
C LEU A 173 1.81 8.17 13.53
N LEU A 174 0.80 8.77 14.18
CA LEU A 174 -0.60 8.65 13.76
C LEU A 174 -0.84 9.26 12.37
N ALA A 175 -0.32 10.48 12.14
CA ALA A 175 -0.43 11.14 10.83
C ALA A 175 0.26 10.33 9.74
N PHE A 176 1.42 9.74 10.02
CA PHE A 176 2.12 8.85 9.13
C PHE A 176 1.29 7.60 8.79
N GLN A 177 0.72 6.91 9.78
CA GLN A 177 -0.10 5.71 9.56
C GLN A 177 -1.33 6.02 8.68
N ILE A 178 -2.05 7.13 8.96
CA ILE A 178 -3.20 7.56 8.17
C ILE A 178 -2.77 7.85 6.72
N THR A 179 -1.67 8.59 6.55
CA THR A 179 -1.14 8.95 5.23
C THR A 179 -0.70 7.71 4.46
N MET A 180 0.07 6.82 5.07
CA MET A 180 0.55 5.57 4.49
C MET A 180 -0.64 4.71 4.05
N MET A 181 -1.62 4.48 4.92
CA MET A 181 -2.80 3.69 4.61
C MET A 181 -3.61 4.29 3.46
N THR A 182 -3.79 5.62 3.45
CA THR A 182 -4.53 6.32 2.39
C THR A 182 -3.82 6.20 1.04
N LEU A 183 -2.51 6.47 1.01
CA LEU A 183 -1.73 6.41 -0.24
C LEU A 183 -1.61 4.98 -0.78
N ASN A 184 -1.48 4.00 0.11
CA ASN A 184 -1.45 2.59 -0.28
C ASN A 184 -2.82 2.12 -0.83
N ALA A 185 -3.93 2.52 -0.22
CA ALA A 185 -5.26 2.23 -0.74
C ALA A 185 -5.52 2.93 -2.10
N ILE A 186 -5.00 4.15 -2.32
CA ILE A 186 -5.02 4.83 -3.62
C ILE A 186 -4.19 4.07 -4.65
N ALA A 187 -3.02 3.56 -4.29
CA ALA A 187 -2.18 2.76 -5.18
C ALA A 187 -2.93 1.51 -5.70
N HIS A 188 -3.75 0.88 -4.86
CA HIS A 188 -4.55 -0.31 -5.17
C HIS A 188 -5.97 0.00 -5.66
N LEU A 189 -6.27 1.25 -6.01
CA LEU A 189 -7.63 1.67 -6.34
C LEU A 189 -8.21 0.97 -7.58
N GLY A 190 -7.36 0.59 -8.55
CA GLY A 190 -7.78 0.05 -9.84
C GLY A 190 -8.41 1.10 -10.77
N TYR A 191 -8.44 2.34 -10.32
CA TYR A 191 -8.91 3.51 -11.05
C TYR A 191 -7.91 4.65 -10.93
N GLU A 192 -7.74 5.41 -12.01
CA GLU A 192 -6.91 6.61 -11.99
C GLU A 192 -7.74 7.83 -11.54
N ILE A 193 -7.26 8.52 -10.49
CA ILE A 193 -7.94 9.69 -9.91
C ILE A 193 -7.25 11.02 -10.26
N TYR A 194 -6.00 10.96 -10.72
CA TYR A 194 -5.25 12.17 -11.09
C TYR A 194 -5.58 12.59 -12.54
N PRO A 195 -5.59 13.90 -12.84
CA PRO A 195 -5.89 14.40 -14.18
C PRO A 195 -4.83 13.99 -15.21
N ARG A 196 -5.18 13.99 -16.50
CA ARG A 196 -4.22 13.73 -17.58
C ARG A 196 -3.06 14.73 -17.53
N GLY A 197 -1.88 14.28 -17.95
CA GLY A 197 -0.65 15.08 -17.88
C GLY A 197 -0.07 15.21 -16.47
N PHE A 198 -0.68 14.61 -15.44
CA PHE A 198 -0.20 14.69 -14.06
C PHE A 198 1.23 14.15 -13.93
N THR A 199 1.49 12.99 -14.54
CA THR A 199 2.79 12.28 -14.43
C THR A 199 3.92 12.98 -15.20
N THR A 200 3.61 13.90 -16.12
CA THR A 200 4.57 14.71 -16.87
C THR A 200 4.62 16.16 -16.41
N ASN A 201 3.76 16.55 -15.46
CA ASN A 201 3.71 17.90 -14.91
C ASN A 201 4.94 18.16 -14.03
N LYS A 202 5.61 19.31 -14.23
CA LYS A 202 6.85 19.68 -13.51
C LYS A 202 6.75 19.72 -11.99
N PHE A 203 5.56 19.87 -11.41
CA PHE A 203 5.35 19.89 -9.96
C PHE A 203 4.98 18.55 -9.37
N TRP A 204 4.40 17.62 -10.17
CA TRP A 204 3.82 16.38 -9.66
C TRP A 204 4.46 15.11 -10.23
N PHE A 205 5.38 15.23 -11.18
CA PHE A 205 6.01 14.11 -11.89
C PHE A 205 6.68 13.07 -10.96
N TRP A 206 7.01 13.47 -9.77
CA TRP A 206 7.68 12.63 -8.77
C TRP A 206 6.73 11.77 -7.94
N LYS A 207 5.41 12.01 -8.03
CA LYS A 207 4.38 11.30 -7.27
C LYS A 207 3.96 10.03 -7.99
N THR A 208 3.89 8.90 -7.28
CA THR A 208 3.28 7.66 -7.80
C THR A 208 1.78 7.83 -7.98
N THR A 209 1.16 7.03 -8.85
CA THR A 209 -0.27 7.01 -9.10
C THR A 209 -0.81 5.59 -9.00
N SER A 210 -2.14 5.41 -9.02
CA SER A 210 -2.76 4.09 -9.10
C SER A 210 -2.27 3.33 -10.34
N THR A 211 -2.09 4.00 -11.49
CA THR A 211 -1.56 3.39 -12.71
C THR A 211 -0.14 2.86 -12.52
N HIS A 212 0.73 3.61 -11.80
CA HIS A 212 2.10 3.18 -11.51
C HIS A 212 2.13 1.83 -10.81
N HIS A 213 1.39 1.70 -9.71
CA HIS A 213 1.37 0.50 -8.90
C HIS A 213 0.57 -0.65 -9.55
N ASN A 214 -0.51 -0.33 -10.28
CA ASN A 214 -1.28 -1.33 -11.01
C ASN A 214 -0.43 -2.00 -12.11
N MET A 215 0.41 -1.24 -12.84
CA MET A 215 1.37 -1.79 -13.79
C MET A 215 2.41 -2.69 -13.12
N HIS A 216 2.80 -2.38 -11.86
CA HIS A 216 3.66 -3.24 -11.06
C HIS A 216 2.98 -4.59 -10.78
N HIS A 217 1.72 -4.60 -10.31
CA HIS A 217 0.95 -5.83 -10.09
C HIS A 217 0.72 -6.65 -11.35
N GLU A 218 0.60 -6.00 -12.50
CA GLU A 218 0.43 -6.68 -13.78
C GLU A 218 1.73 -7.32 -14.30
N LYS A 219 2.87 -6.63 -14.15
CA LYS A 219 4.14 -7.01 -14.81
C LYS A 219 5.18 -7.60 -13.86
N PHE A 220 5.01 -7.48 -12.56
CA PHE A 220 5.88 -8.04 -11.51
C PHE A 220 7.32 -7.51 -11.49
N LYS A 221 7.71 -6.62 -12.37
CA LYS A 221 9.06 -6.07 -12.48
C LYS A 221 8.98 -4.59 -12.74
N GLY A 222 9.75 -3.80 -11.96
CA GLY A 222 9.73 -2.32 -12.06
C GLY A 222 8.57 -1.66 -11.33
N ASN A 223 8.57 -0.33 -11.26
CA ASN A 223 7.62 0.49 -10.53
C ASN A 223 7.50 0.08 -9.05
N TYR A 224 8.63 -0.01 -8.35
CA TYR A 224 8.69 -0.48 -6.97
C TYR A 224 8.36 0.57 -5.92
N GLY A 225 8.37 1.87 -6.27
CA GLY A 225 8.10 2.98 -5.35
C GLY A 225 6.67 3.01 -4.85
N LEU A 226 6.46 3.47 -3.59
CA LEU A 226 5.15 3.58 -2.98
C LEU A 226 4.55 4.99 -3.11
N TYR A 227 5.29 6.01 -2.65
CA TYR A 227 4.83 7.41 -2.66
C TYR A 227 5.46 8.22 -3.78
N PHE A 228 6.74 7.95 -4.07
CA PHE A 228 7.56 8.72 -4.97
C PHE A 228 8.18 7.84 -6.06
N THR A 229 8.41 8.45 -7.25
CA THR A 229 9.05 7.76 -8.38
C THR A 229 10.56 7.94 -8.42
N PHE A 230 11.16 8.61 -7.41
CA PHE A 230 12.59 8.97 -7.42
C PHE A 230 13.51 7.75 -7.62
N TRP A 231 13.33 6.71 -6.82
CA TRP A 231 14.14 5.51 -6.90
C TRP A 231 13.94 4.75 -8.20
N ASP A 232 12.67 4.63 -8.67
CA ASP A 232 12.37 3.98 -9.95
C ASP A 232 13.04 4.71 -11.12
N ARG A 233 13.07 6.03 -11.10
CA ARG A 233 13.74 6.84 -12.14
C ARG A 233 15.24 6.74 -12.06
N TRP A 234 15.83 6.92 -10.89
CA TRP A 234 17.29 6.88 -10.71
C TRP A 234 17.87 5.52 -11.05
N LEU A 235 17.17 4.43 -10.71
CA LEU A 235 17.60 3.07 -10.94
C LEU A 235 17.01 2.44 -12.20
N LYS A 236 16.29 3.24 -13.02
CA LYS A 236 15.71 2.87 -14.31
C LYS A 236 14.77 1.65 -14.21
N THR A 237 14.01 1.57 -13.13
CA THR A 237 12.99 0.55 -12.90
C THR A 237 11.57 1.07 -13.19
N GLU A 238 11.39 2.36 -13.51
CA GLU A 238 10.13 2.90 -14.01
C GLU A 238 9.84 2.34 -15.41
N PHE A 239 8.60 1.87 -15.65
CA PHE A 239 8.22 1.38 -16.97
C PHE A 239 8.19 2.53 -17.98
N LYS A 240 8.83 2.35 -19.14
CA LYS A 240 8.93 3.37 -20.20
C LYS A 240 7.56 3.86 -20.68
N GLU A 241 6.58 2.98 -20.73
CA GLU A 241 5.23 3.25 -21.16
C GLU A 241 4.30 3.83 -20.08
N TYR A 242 4.78 4.01 -18.83
CA TYR A 242 3.97 4.46 -17.71
C TYR A 242 3.14 5.72 -18.01
N HIS A 243 3.78 6.77 -18.50
CA HIS A 243 3.09 8.04 -18.82
C HIS A 243 2.03 7.86 -19.92
N THR A 244 2.33 7.03 -20.93
CA THR A 244 1.40 6.75 -22.02
C THR A 244 0.20 5.95 -21.55
N VAL A 245 0.42 4.94 -20.70
CA VAL A 245 -0.66 4.12 -20.12
C VAL A 245 -1.53 4.99 -19.22
N PHE A 246 -0.93 5.83 -18.38
CA PHE A 246 -1.63 6.77 -17.51
C PHE A 246 -2.60 7.68 -18.27
N ASP A 247 -2.16 8.27 -19.39
CA ASP A 247 -2.98 9.18 -20.18
C ASP A 247 -4.06 8.47 -21.02
N LYS A 248 -3.88 7.17 -21.32
CA LYS A 248 -4.82 6.38 -22.11
C LYS A 248 -5.94 5.70 -21.30
N THR A 249 -5.93 5.76 -19.97
CA THR A 249 -6.89 5.03 -19.11
C THR A 249 -8.37 5.27 -19.41
N ASP A 250 -8.73 6.32 -20.15
CA ASP A 250 -10.14 6.60 -20.55
C ASP A 250 -10.58 5.98 -21.88
N LYS A 251 -9.64 5.55 -22.74
CA LYS A 251 -9.97 5.17 -24.12
C LYS A 251 -10.37 3.71 -24.28
N ASN A 252 -10.03 2.86 -23.30
CA ASN A 252 -10.16 1.40 -23.46
C ASN A 252 -11.55 0.83 -23.10
N ILE A 253 -12.45 1.62 -22.51
CA ILE A 253 -13.77 1.10 -22.09
C ILE A 253 -14.73 0.93 -23.28
N LYS A 254 -14.58 1.73 -24.36
CA LYS A 254 -15.48 1.67 -25.51
C LYS A 254 -15.15 0.57 -26.52
N SER A 255 -13.93 0.04 -26.55
CA SER A 255 -13.52 -0.97 -27.54
C SER A 255 -13.74 -2.42 -27.08
N SER A 256 -13.86 -2.67 -25.77
CA SER A 256 -14.08 -4.03 -25.24
C SER A 256 -15.56 -4.45 -25.15
N GLU A 257 -16.50 -3.51 -25.28
CA GLU A 257 -17.94 -3.81 -25.32
C GLU A 257 -18.44 -4.13 -26.71
N SER A 258 -17.61 -3.98 -27.78
CA SER A 258 -18.02 -4.12 -29.18
C SER A 258 -17.47 -5.32 -29.94
N GLU A 259 -16.63 -6.17 -29.31
CA GLU A 259 -16.22 -7.44 -29.95
C GLU A 259 -16.91 -8.63 -29.30
N PRO A 260 -17.81 -9.35 -30.02
CA PRO A 260 -18.28 -10.65 -29.58
C PRO A 260 -17.11 -11.64 -29.67
N GLU A 261 -16.85 -12.38 -28.58
CA GLU A 261 -15.89 -13.49 -28.54
C GLU A 261 -16.12 -14.46 -29.72
N SER A 262 -15.26 -14.40 -30.70
CA SER A 262 -15.10 -15.51 -31.64
C SER A 262 -14.35 -16.63 -30.90
N ILE A 263 -15.07 -17.65 -30.53
CA ILE A 263 -14.56 -18.90 -29.96
C ILE A 263 -13.65 -19.53 -31.00
N SER A 264 -12.32 -19.34 -30.87
CA SER A 264 -11.32 -20.12 -31.58
C SER A 264 -11.04 -21.38 -30.76
N SER A 265 -11.62 -22.49 -31.20
CA SER A 265 -11.32 -23.83 -30.76
C SER A 265 -9.88 -24.20 -31.12
N HIS A 266 -8.96 -24.07 -30.20
CA HIS A 266 -7.66 -24.73 -30.30
C HIS A 266 -7.73 -26.12 -29.68
N THR A 267 -7.87 -27.14 -30.54
CA THR A 267 -7.67 -28.55 -30.32
C THR A 267 -6.30 -28.79 -29.66
N PHE A 268 -6.31 -29.38 -28.48
CA PHE A 268 -5.12 -29.98 -27.91
C PHE A 268 -4.73 -31.19 -28.74
N VAL A 269 -3.60 -31.12 -29.44
CA VAL A 269 -2.91 -32.29 -29.96
C VAL A 269 -1.94 -32.80 -28.88
N SER A 270 -2.29 -33.96 -28.34
CA SER A 270 -1.40 -34.77 -27.50
C SER A 270 -0.31 -35.35 -28.38
N ASN A 271 0.96 -35.09 -28.06
CA ASN A 271 2.06 -35.92 -28.51
C ASN A 271 2.89 -36.37 -27.30
N ASN A 272 3.08 -37.65 -27.26
CA ASN A 272 3.80 -38.52 -26.33
C ASN A 272 5.16 -38.00 -25.82
#